data_038e43468a5e7016a7c9c585f8ff4f16
#
_entry.id   038e43468a5e7016a7c9c585f8ff4f16
#
_cell.length_a   1.000
_cell.length_b   1.000
_cell.length_c   1.000
_cell.angle_alpha   90.00
_cell.angle_beta   90.00
_cell.angle_gamma   90.00
#
_symmetry.space_group_name_H-M   'P 1'
#
loop_
_entity.id
_entity.type
_entity.pdbx_description
1 polymer ?
#
loop_
_entity_poly.entity_id
_entity_poly.type
_entity_poly.pdbx_seq_one_letter_code
_entity_poly.pdbx_strand_id
1 'polypeptide(L)' 'TFCIWVFKSREDRNNFMNDTVGMNKEQREKHYSDNYG' A
#
# COMPACT_ATOMS: atom_id res chain seq x y z
N THR A 1 2.82 16.86 -5.11
CA THR A 1 3.21 15.85 -4.12
C THR A 1 2.73 14.48 -4.57
N PHE A 2 3.54 13.51 -4.46
CA PHE A 2 3.17 12.15 -4.80
C PHE A 2 3.57 11.22 -3.67
N CYS A 3 2.87 10.11 -3.57
CA CYS A 3 3.10 9.14 -2.53
C CYS A 3 3.95 7.99 -3.06
N ILE A 4 5.00 7.67 -2.34
CA ILE A 4 5.83 6.52 -2.66
C ILE A 4 5.67 5.52 -1.52
N TRP A 5 5.30 4.31 -1.86
CA TRP A 5 5.14 3.24 -0.89
C TRP A 5 6.37 2.36 -0.92
N VAL A 6 7.06 2.31 0.22
CA VAL A 6 8.29 1.53 0.35
C VAL A 6 8.00 0.28 1.16
N PHE A 7 8.43 -0.86 0.66
CA PHE A 7 8.19 -2.14 1.31
C PHE A 7 9.53 -2.84 1.57
N LYS A 8 9.53 -3.69 2.58
CA LYS A 8 10.72 -4.45 2.94
C LYS A 8 11.11 -5.44 1.85
N SER A 9 10.13 -6.01 1.21
CA SER A 9 10.38 -7.01 0.19
C SER A 9 9.29 -6.97 -0.86
N ARG A 10 9.54 -7.70 -1.95
CA ARG A 10 8.57 -7.80 -3.03
C ARG A 10 7.29 -8.48 -2.55
N GLU A 11 7.42 -9.42 -1.65
CA GLU A 11 6.26 -10.12 -1.11
C GLU A 11 5.33 -9.16 -0.38
N ASP A 12 5.89 -8.28 0.44
CA ASP A 12 5.08 -7.26 1.12
C ASP A 12 4.33 -6.39 0.13
N ARG A 13 5.02 -6.00 -0.93
CA ARG A 13 4.40 -5.19 -1.97
C ARG A 13 3.26 -5.95 -2.64
N ASN A 14 3.48 -7.20 -2.96
CA ASN A 14 2.46 -8.02 -3.59
C ASN A 14 1.25 -8.18 -2.68
N ASN A 15 1.49 -8.41 -1.41
CA ASN A 15 0.41 -8.53 -0.43
C ASN A 15 -0.39 -7.25 -0.33
N PHE A 16 0.30 -6.11 -0.30
CA PHE A 16 -0.36 -4.82 -0.24
C PHE A 16 -1.23 -4.59 -1.47
N MET A 17 -0.69 -4.87 -2.65
CA MET A 17 -1.43 -4.68 -3.89
C MET A 17 -2.65 -5.58 -3.94
N ASN A 18 -2.50 -6.82 -3.49
CA ASN A 18 -3.61 -7.76 -3.45
C ASN A 18 -4.69 -7.31 -2.46
N ASP A 19 -4.28 -6.81 -1.31
CA ASP A 19 -5.22 -6.34 -0.28
C ASP A 19 -5.97 -5.10 -0.72
N THR A 20 -5.37 -4.30 -1.58
CA THR A 20 -5.94 -3.03 -1.99
C THR A 20 -6.56 -3.06 -3.39
N VAL A 21 -6.74 -4.25 -3.93
CA VAL A 21 -7.43 -4.39 -5.21
C VAL A 21 -8.84 -3.85 -5.08
N GLY A 22 -9.19 -2.94 -5.98
CA GLY A 22 -10.51 -2.32 -5.94
C GLY A 22 -10.62 -1.09 -5.06
N MET A 23 -9.59 -0.78 -4.30
CA MET A 23 -9.57 0.43 -3.49
C MET A 23 -9.08 1.61 -4.32
N ASN A 24 -9.54 2.81 -3.95
CA ASN A 24 -9.04 4.02 -4.61
C ASN A 24 -7.74 4.45 -3.94
N LYS A 25 -7.13 5.50 -4.48
CA LYS A 25 -5.83 5.96 -4.02
C LYS A 25 -5.84 6.37 -2.55
N GLU A 26 -6.87 7.07 -2.13
CA GLU A 26 -6.96 7.53 -0.73
C GLU A 26 -7.04 6.36 0.23
N GLN A 27 -7.80 5.37 -0.12
CA GLN A 27 -7.93 4.18 0.72
C GLN A 27 -6.62 3.40 0.78
N ARG A 28 -5.91 3.35 -0.32
CA ARG A 28 -4.61 2.67 -0.35
C ARG A 28 -3.59 3.38 0.54
N GLU A 29 -3.58 4.71 0.51
CA GLU A 29 -2.67 5.46 1.35
C GLU A 29 -2.95 5.20 2.82
N LYS A 30 -4.20 5.20 3.21
CA LYS A 30 -4.58 4.94 4.59
C LYS A 30 -4.18 3.53 5.00
N HIS A 31 -4.45 2.57 4.14
CA HIS A 31 -4.10 1.19 4.41
C HIS A 31 -2.59 1.03 4.61
N TYR A 32 -1.81 1.67 3.75
CA TYR A 32 -0.36 1.64 3.88
C TYR A 32 0.09 2.27 5.19
N SER A 33 -0.44 3.44 5.50
CA SER A 33 -0.07 4.15 6.72
C SER A 33 -0.39 3.32 7.97
N ASP A 34 -1.53 2.65 7.97
CA ASP A 34 -1.97 1.86 9.12
C ASP A 34 -1.16 0.58 9.31
N ASN A 35 -0.72 -0.03 8.22
CA ASN A 35 -0.11 -1.36 8.28
C ASN A 35 1.38 -1.37 7.96
N TYR A 36 1.86 -0.43 7.18
CA TYR A 36 3.24 -0.43 6.71
C TYR A 36 3.98 0.88 7.02
N GLY A 37 3.25 1.91 7.32
CA GLY A 37 3.85 3.21 7.64
C GLY A 37 4.27 3.31 9.12
#